data_31c52598bd7e5bfb64a0ffe27508834b
#
_entry.id   31c52598bd7e5bfb64a0ffe27508834b
#
_cell.length_a   1.000
_cell.length_b   1.000
_cell.length_c   1.000
_cell.angle_alpha   90.00
_cell.angle_beta   90.00
_cell.angle_gamma   90.00
#
_symmetry.space_group_name_H-M   'P 1'
#
loop_
_entity.id
_entity.type
_entity.pdbx_description
1 polymer ?
#
loop_
_entity_poly.entity_id
_entity_poly.type
_entity_poly.pdbx_seq_one_letter_code
_entity_poly.pdbx_strand_id
1 'polypeptide(L)'
;FWEVSVPGTQAGQLYKYRIYAADGSVTEHCDPYGFAMELRPACCSIVTDLEEYRFTDDAWMQARSADPDAPLNIYEMHLGSWQRNPEDANGWFTYEQLADRLIPYLLDGGYTHVEFLPLSEHPFDGSWGYQNTGFFAPTSRYGTPAQLRLLIDRLHHAGIGAIMDFVPVHFAVDSYGLARYDGTPLYEYPHSAVGESEWGSYNFNHSRREVRCFLQSAANYWLEEFHFDGLRMDAVSRLIYWQGDEKRGINGDTLDFLKGMNRGLKAR
;
A
#
# COMPACT_ATOMS: atom_id res chain seq x y z
N PHE A 1 -12.31 -20.85 -1.69
CA PHE A 1 -12.97 -19.62 -2.17
C PHE A 1 -14.28 -19.42 -1.41
N TRP A 2 -14.43 -18.25 -0.78
CA TRP A 2 -15.64 -17.86 -0.08
C TRP A 2 -16.21 -16.62 -0.76
N GLU A 3 -17.52 -16.61 -0.95
CA GLU A 3 -18.24 -15.50 -1.57
C GLU A 3 -19.57 -15.30 -0.87
N VAL A 4 -19.93 -14.04 -0.64
CA VAL A 4 -21.25 -13.66 -0.11
C VAL A 4 -21.68 -12.35 -0.76
N SER A 5 -22.96 -12.30 -1.15
CA SER A 5 -23.60 -11.06 -1.61
C SER A 5 -24.49 -10.53 -0.49
N VAL A 6 -24.28 -9.26 -0.13
CA VAL A 6 -25.05 -8.58 0.91
C VAL A 6 -25.88 -7.46 0.26
N PRO A 7 -27.17 -7.71 -0.05
CA PRO A 7 -28.03 -6.72 -0.68
C PRO A 7 -28.23 -5.47 0.19
N GLY A 8 -28.29 -4.31 -0.46
CA GLY A 8 -28.54 -3.03 0.24
C GLY A 8 -27.30 -2.40 0.88
N THR A 9 -26.11 -2.97 0.69
CA THR A 9 -24.86 -2.38 1.14
C THR A 9 -24.61 -1.07 0.38
N GLN A 10 -24.18 -0.04 1.11
CA GLN A 10 -23.92 1.30 0.56
C GLN A 10 -22.50 1.76 0.90
N ALA A 11 -21.92 2.61 0.04
CA ALA A 11 -20.64 3.24 0.32
C ALA A 11 -20.66 3.97 1.68
N GLY A 12 -19.55 3.92 2.39
CA GLY A 12 -19.39 4.47 3.73
C GLY A 12 -19.79 3.55 4.88
N GLN A 13 -20.45 2.42 4.63
CA GLN A 13 -20.77 1.46 5.67
C GLN A 13 -19.51 0.73 6.16
N LEU A 14 -19.44 0.52 7.48
CA LEU A 14 -18.33 -0.18 8.13
C LEU A 14 -18.60 -1.69 8.17
N TYR A 15 -17.57 -2.48 7.95
CA TYR A 15 -17.66 -3.94 8.05
C TYR A 15 -16.37 -4.59 8.52
N LYS A 16 -16.51 -5.82 9.04
CA LYS A 16 -15.42 -6.76 9.33
C LYS A 16 -15.85 -8.17 8.98
N TYR A 17 -14.88 -9.02 8.79
CA TYR A 17 -15.10 -10.46 8.72
C TYR A 17 -14.94 -11.09 10.10
N ARG A 18 -15.95 -11.86 10.52
CA ARG A 18 -15.86 -12.70 11.70
C ARG A 18 -15.47 -14.11 11.28
N ILE A 19 -14.31 -14.54 11.72
CA ILE A 19 -13.70 -15.81 11.36
C ILE A 19 -13.91 -16.81 12.51
N TYR A 20 -14.45 -17.97 12.18
CA TYR A 20 -14.56 -19.11 13.06
C TYR A 20 -13.46 -20.10 12.69
N ALA A 21 -12.37 -20.09 13.44
CA ALA A 21 -11.19 -20.91 13.16
C ALA A 21 -11.41 -22.39 13.51
N ALA A 22 -10.58 -23.27 12.97
CA ALA A 22 -10.69 -24.71 13.17
C ALA A 22 -10.47 -25.18 14.62
N ASP A 23 -9.76 -24.39 15.42
CA ASP A 23 -9.53 -24.62 16.85
C ASP A 23 -10.70 -24.15 17.74
N GLY A 24 -11.76 -23.60 17.14
CA GLY A 24 -12.93 -23.05 17.83
C GLY A 24 -12.78 -21.59 18.29
N SER A 25 -11.66 -20.96 18.06
CA SER A 25 -11.51 -19.52 18.31
C SER A 25 -12.32 -18.68 17.33
N VAL A 26 -12.72 -17.48 17.76
CA VAL A 26 -13.48 -16.52 16.94
C VAL A 26 -12.73 -15.19 16.97
N THR A 27 -12.40 -14.68 15.81
CA THR A 27 -11.69 -13.42 15.63
C THR A 27 -12.42 -12.50 14.65
N GLU A 28 -12.15 -11.20 14.73
CA GLU A 28 -12.68 -10.21 13.78
C GLU A 28 -11.53 -9.53 13.07
N HIS A 29 -11.58 -9.56 11.74
CA HIS A 29 -10.54 -9.02 10.88
C HIS A 29 -11.11 -7.98 9.91
N CYS A 30 -10.28 -6.99 9.55
CA CYS A 30 -10.55 -6.16 8.39
C CYS A 30 -10.47 -7.00 7.11
N ASP A 31 -11.04 -6.47 6.03
CA ASP A 31 -10.94 -7.09 4.72
C ASP A 31 -9.52 -6.95 4.16
N PRO A 32 -8.81 -8.03 3.84
CA PRO A 32 -7.49 -7.97 3.22
C PRO A 32 -7.46 -7.22 1.90
N TYR A 33 -8.59 -7.19 1.17
CA TYR A 33 -8.78 -6.47 -0.09
C TYR A 33 -9.64 -5.22 0.06
N GLY A 34 -9.86 -4.72 1.30
CA GLY A 34 -10.64 -3.51 1.55
C GLY A 34 -9.98 -2.27 0.95
N PHE A 35 -10.77 -1.45 0.24
CA PHE A 35 -10.29 -0.26 -0.46
C PHE A 35 -10.23 1.00 0.39
N ALA A 36 -10.81 0.96 1.59
CA ALA A 36 -10.69 2.00 2.61
C ALA A 36 -10.85 1.40 4.01
N MET A 37 -10.25 2.05 4.98
CA MET A 37 -10.32 1.67 6.40
C MET A 37 -10.57 2.89 7.27
N GLU A 38 -11.11 2.64 8.48
CA GLU A 38 -11.22 3.68 9.48
C GLU A 38 -9.84 4.17 9.95
N LEU A 39 -9.80 5.43 10.36
CA LEU A 39 -8.62 6.00 11.02
C LEU A 39 -8.41 5.31 12.39
N ARG A 40 -7.15 4.94 12.65
CA ARG A 40 -6.75 4.41 13.95
C ARG A 40 -7.27 5.26 15.13
N PRO A 41 -7.65 4.70 16.29
CA PRO A 41 -7.54 3.29 16.68
C PRO A 41 -8.66 2.38 16.15
N ALA A 42 -9.63 2.93 15.42
CA ALA A 42 -10.63 2.14 14.73
C ALA A 42 -9.99 1.32 13.59
N CYS A 43 -10.62 0.22 13.19
CA CYS A 43 -9.98 -0.74 12.29
C CYS A 43 -10.97 -1.52 11.41
N CYS A 44 -12.18 -0.98 11.20
CA CYS A 44 -13.11 -1.55 10.23
C CYS A 44 -12.68 -1.21 8.82
N SER A 45 -12.99 -2.10 7.89
CA SER A 45 -13.01 -1.76 6.47
C SER A 45 -14.25 -0.93 6.15
N ILE A 46 -14.15 -0.10 5.12
CA ILE A 46 -15.23 0.79 4.67
C ILE A 46 -15.64 0.36 3.26
N VAL A 47 -16.94 0.16 3.05
CA VAL A 47 -17.48 -0.08 1.71
C VAL A 47 -17.22 1.17 0.86
N THR A 48 -16.48 1.00 -0.24
CA THR A 48 -15.97 2.09 -1.04
C THR A 48 -16.51 2.01 -2.46
N ASP A 49 -16.95 3.17 -2.98
CA ASP A 49 -17.25 3.33 -4.40
C ASP A 49 -15.99 3.81 -5.12
N LEU A 50 -15.40 2.96 -5.96
CA LEU A 50 -14.20 3.30 -6.72
C LEU A 50 -14.51 4.24 -7.90
N GLU A 51 -15.76 4.42 -8.28
CA GLU A 51 -16.20 5.35 -9.33
C GLU A 51 -16.45 6.79 -8.83
N GLU A 52 -16.28 7.04 -7.52
CA GLU A 52 -16.48 8.35 -6.90
C GLU A 52 -15.59 9.44 -7.53
N TYR A 53 -14.37 9.07 -7.96
CA TYR A 53 -13.46 9.97 -8.66
C TYR A 53 -13.05 9.39 -10.02
N ARG A 54 -13.12 10.23 -11.04
CA ARG A 54 -12.63 9.89 -12.39
C ARG A 54 -11.43 10.75 -12.74
N PHE A 55 -10.35 10.09 -13.10
CA PHE A 55 -9.14 10.75 -13.58
C PHE A 55 -9.37 11.56 -14.86
N THR A 56 -8.60 12.61 -15.00
CA THR A 56 -8.59 13.48 -16.22
C THR A 56 -7.18 13.59 -16.83
N ASP A 57 -6.28 12.72 -16.43
CA ASP A 57 -4.86 12.68 -16.77
C ASP A 57 -4.52 11.83 -18.00
N ASP A 58 -5.47 11.55 -18.88
CA ASP A 58 -5.29 10.73 -20.08
C ASP A 58 -4.05 11.14 -20.90
N ALA A 59 -3.79 12.44 -21.02
CA ALA A 59 -2.64 12.96 -21.74
C ALA A 59 -1.31 12.53 -21.10
N TRP A 60 -1.23 12.55 -19.78
CA TRP A 60 -0.07 12.06 -19.03
C TRP A 60 0.10 10.56 -19.20
N MET A 61 -0.97 9.78 -18.99
CA MET A 61 -0.94 8.32 -19.09
C MET A 61 -0.50 7.82 -20.47
N GLN A 62 -0.84 8.57 -21.53
CA GLN A 62 -0.40 8.25 -22.90
C GLN A 62 1.03 8.71 -23.19
N ALA A 63 1.49 9.80 -22.58
CA ALA A 63 2.78 10.41 -22.86
C ALA A 63 3.91 9.92 -21.93
N ARG A 64 3.55 9.30 -20.77
CA ARG A 64 4.55 8.82 -19.81
C ARG A 64 5.51 7.84 -20.48
N SER A 65 6.81 8.08 -20.27
CA SER A 65 7.86 7.31 -20.94
C SER A 65 8.45 6.27 -19.97
N ALA A 66 8.70 5.07 -20.48
CA ALA A 66 9.52 4.06 -19.84
C ALA A 66 10.99 4.12 -20.30
N ASP A 67 11.43 5.25 -20.89
CA ASP A 67 12.80 5.43 -21.35
C ASP A 67 13.77 5.42 -20.15
N PRO A 68 14.64 4.42 -20.03
CA PRO A 68 15.59 4.33 -18.91
C PRO A 68 16.67 5.42 -18.96
N ASP A 69 16.84 6.09 -20.09
CA ASP A 69 17.85 7.16 -20.27
C ASP A 69 17.25 8.56 -19.98
N ALA A 70 15.93 8.65 -19.72
CA ALA A 70 15.30 9.90 -19.32
C ALA A 70 15.82 10.36 -17.95
N PRO A 71 16.19 11.65 -17.78
CA PRO A 71 16.66 12.15 -16.49
C PRO A 71 15.53 12.17 -15.50
N LEU A 72 15.78 11.62 -14.28
CA LEU A 72 14.86 11.64 -13.15
C LEU A 72 15.42 12.51 -12.03
N ASN A 73 14.60 13.39 -11.49
CA ASN A 73 14.86 14.14 -10.26
C ASN A 73 13.68 13.85 -9.30
N ILE A 74 13.90 12.95 -8.34
CA ILE A 74 12.86 12.41 -7.47
C ILE A 74 12.93 13.08 -6.11
N TYR A 75 11.79 13.57 -5.61
CA TYR A 75 11.64 14.06 -4.26
C TYR A 75 10.93 13.02 -3.40
N GLU A 76 11.65 12.38 -2.47
CA GLU A 76 11.09 11.44 -1.50
C GLU A 76 10.50 12.16 -0.30
N MET A 77 9.29 11.80 0.12
CA MET A 77 8.63 12.46 1.25
C MET A 77 7.63 11.58 2.00
N HIS A 78 7.46 11.88 3.29
CA HIS A 78 6.37 11.37 4.11
C HIS A 78 5.30 12.45 4.28
N LEU A 79 4.06 12.17 3.84
CA LEU A 79 2.97 13.15 3.83
C LEU A 79 2.67 13.75 5.21
N GLY A 80 2.69 12.93 6.26
CA GLY A 80 2.31 13.35 7.61
C GLY A 80 3.35 14.19 8.35
N SER A 81 4.60 14.25 7.87
CA SER A 81 5.68 14.98 8.54
C SER A 81 6.37 16.02 7.67
N TRP A 82 6.06 16.09 6.38
CA TRP A 82 6.65 17.06 5.46
C TRP A 82 6.38 18.51 5.88
N GLN A 83 5.12 18.80 6.17
CA GLN A 83 4.68 20.06 6.79
C GLN A 83 3.61 19.78 7.83
N ARG A 84 3.51 20.62 8.86
CA ARG A 84 2.51 20.51 9.92
C ARG A 84 1.38 21.50 9.68
N ASN A 85 0.14 20.99 9.78
CA ASN A 85 -1.06 21.81 9.77
C ASN A 85 -1.40 22.25 11.21
N PRO A 86 -1.28 23.55 11.56
CA PRO A 86 -1.56 24.02 12.90
C PRO A 86 -3.06 23.99 13.26
N GLU A 87 -3.94 23.84 12.26
CA GLU A 87 -5.39 23.82 12.46
C GLU A 87 -5.96 22.38 12.65
N ASP A 88 -5.14 21.36 12.41
CA ASP A 88 -5.50 19.97 12.61
C ASP A 88 -4.90 19.41 13.90
N ALA A 89 -5.69 18.64 14.67
CA ALA A 89 -5.26 18.09 15.96
C ALA A 89 -4.06 17.14 15.85
N ASN A 90 -3.94 16.39 14.74
CA ASN A 90 -2.81 15.52 14.44
C ASN A 90 -1.69 16.27 13.71
N GLY A 91 -1.98 17.47 13.23
CA GLY A 91 -1.08 18.30 12.45
C GLY A 91 -0.97 17.86 10.99
N TRP A 92 -1.97 17.18 10.44
CA TRP A 92 -1.96 16.67 9.07
C TRP A 92 -2.68 17.61 8.11
N PHE A 93 -2.21 17.66 6.89
CA PHE A 93 -2.93 18.20 5.75
C PHE A 93 -3.73 17.09 5.06
N THR A 94 -4.87 17.44 4.49
CA THR A 94 -5.60 16.52 3.60
C THR A 94 -4.86 16.34 2.27
N TYR A 95 -5.18 15.29 1.52
CA TYR A 95 -4.62 15.06 0.17
C TYR A 95 -4.82 16.28 -0.75
N GLU A 96 -5.98 16.95 -0.66
CA GLU A 96 -6.27 18.16 -1.44
C GLU A 96 -5.38 19.33 -1.04
N GLN A 97 -5.28 19.59 0.27
CA GLN A 97 -4.42 20.65 0.81
C GLN A 97 -2.94 20.39 0.50
N LEU A 98 -2.53 19.10 0.50
CA LEU A 98 -1.18 18.70 0.11
C LEU A 98 -0.92 19.01 -1.36
N ALA A 99 -1.89 18.76 -2.27
CA ALA A 99 -1.74 19.11 -3.68
C ALA A 99 -1.45 20.60 -3.86
N ASP A 100 -2.17 21.48 -3.15
CA ASP A 100 -1.99 22.94 -3.24
C ASP A 100 -0.61 23.41 -2.80
N ARG A 101 0.03 22.68 -1.88
CA ARG A 101 1.33 23.04 -1.29
C ARG A 101 2.49 22.34 -1.98
N LEU A 102 2.33 21.07 -2.27
CA LEU A 102 3.39 20.20 -2.78
C LEU A 102 3.73 20.52 -4.24
N ILE A 103 2.71 20.70 -5.08
CA ILE A 103 2.93 20.92 -6.52
C ILE A 103 3.80 22.16 -6.79
N PRO A 104 3.51 23.34 -6.23
CA PRO A 104 4.39 24.50 -6.41
C PRO A 104 5.80 24.26 -5.91
N TYR A 105 5.97 23.58 -4.78
CA TYR A 105 7.27 23.23 -4.23
C TYR A 105 8.09 22.33 -5.17
N LEU A 106 7.46 21.30 -5.75
CA LEU A 106 8.11 20.37 -6.67
C LEU A 106 8.53 21.06 -7.97
N LEU A 107 7.66 21.94 -8.50
CA LEU A 107 7.95 22.71 -9.70
C LEU A 107 9.11 23.69 -9.48
N ASP A 108 9.12 24.41 -8.35
CA ASP A 108 10.20 25.35 -8.01
C ASP A 108 11.53 24.63 -7.82
N GLY A 109 11.52 23.42 -7.27
CA GLY A 109 12.69 22.56 -7.10
C GLY A 109 13.13 21.83 -8.38
N GLY A 110 12.37 21.90 -9.47
CA GLY A 110 12.68 21.22 -10.74
C GLY A 110 12.61 19.69 -10.63
N TYR A 111 11.76 19.18 -9.72
CA TYR A 111 11.54 17.75 -9.57
C TYR A 111 10.67 17.21 -10.70
N THR A 112 11.02 16.03 -11.21
CA THR A 112 10.24 15.33 -12.24
C THR A 112 9.22 14.37 -11.63
N HIS A 113 9.52 13.85 -10.44
CA HIS A 113 8.68 12.89 -9.72
C HIS A 113 8.67 13.18 -8.22
N VAL A 114 7.60 12.77 -7.56
CA VAL A 114 7.55 12.62 -6.12
C VAL A 114 7.44 11.15 -5.75
N GLU A 115 8.22 10.72 -4.77
CA GLU A 115 8.13 9.39 -4.15
C GLU A 115 7.51 9.52 -2.77
N PHE A 116 6.35 8.91 -2.59
CA PHE A 116 5.67 8.90 -1.31
C PHE A 116 6.08 7.68 -0.49
N LEU A 117 6.54 7.89 0.74
CA LEU A 117 6.62 6.82 1.73
C LEU A 117 5.27 6.09 1.79
N PRO A 118 5.21 4.84 2.28
CA PRO A 118 4.04 3.99 2.08
C PRO A 118 2.72 4.67 2.43
N LEU A 119 1.80 4.72 1.48
CA LEU A 119 0.46 5.30 1.64
C LEU A 119 -0.60 4.26 2.01
N SER A 120 -0.24 3.00 2.11
CA SER A 120 -1.13 1.94 2.58
C SER A 120 -1.52 2.14 4.04
N GLU A 121 -2.75 1.76 4.42
CA GLU A 121 -3.23 1.93 5.79
C GLU A 121 -2.40 1.13 6.80
N HIS A 122 -2.12 1.74 7.95
CA HIS A 122 -1.25 1.21 8.99
C HIS A 122 -1.67 1.68 10.39
N PRO A 123 -1.47 0.86 11.45
CA PRO A 123 -1.94 1.17 12.81
C PRO A 123 -1.07 2.18 13.54
N PHE A 124 0.23 2.21 13.27
CA PHE A 124 1.21 2.94 14.06
C PHE A 124 1.89 4.05 13.23
N ASP A 125 1.68 5.30 13.63
CA ASP A 125 2.24 6.47 12.92
C ASP A 125 3.76 6.45 12.84
N GLY A 126 4.43 5.96 13.90
CA GLY A 126 5.89 5.86 13.96
C GLY A 126 6.49 4.85 12.98
N SER A 127 5.68 4.00 12.36
CA SER A 127 6.14 3.12 11.29
C SER A 127 6.28 3.82 9.94
N TRP A 128 5.79 5.06 9.79
CA TRP A 128 5.75 5.82 8.53
C TRP A 128 5.06 5.07 7.38
N GLY A 129 4.18 4.12 7.71
CA GLY A 129 3.50 3.29 6.73
C GLY A 129 4.20 1.98 6.37
N TYR A 130 5.37 1.68 6.93
CA TYR A 130 6.08 0.44 6.63
C TYR A 130 5.48 -0.81 7.31
N GLN A 131 4.59 -0.67 8.28
CA GLN A 131 3.88 -1.78 8.93
C GLN A 131 2.40 -1.76 8.56
N ASN A 132 2.08 -2.25 7.37
CA ASN A 132 0.75 -2.15 6.77
C ASN A 132 -0.24 -3.14 7.39
N THR A 133 -1.51 -2.72 7.43
CA THR A 133 -2.68 -3.58 7.67
C THR A 133 -3.64 -3.58 6.49
N GLY A 134 -3.67 -2.53 5.67
CA GLY A 134 -4.55 -2.38 4.52
C GLY A 134 -3.79 -2.19 3.22
N PHE A 135 -3.47 -3.28 2.50
CA PHE A 135 -2.63 -3.24 1.29
C PHE A 135 -3.32 -2.60 0.07
N PHE A 136 -4.65 -2.54 0.08
CA PHE A 136 -5.47 -1.91 -0.97
C PHE A 136 -6.12 -0.60 -0.50
N ALA A 137 -5.95 -0.24 0.77
CA ALA A 137 -6.56 0.96 1.35
C ALA A 137 -5.51 2.07 1.47
N PRO A 138 -5.72 3.23 0.83
CA PRO A 138 -4.96 4.43 1.18
C PRO A 138 -5.18 4.79 2.65
N THR A 139 -4.12 5.28 3.30
CA THR A 139 -4.26 5.70 4.69
C THR A 139 -5.29 6.82 4.83
N SER A 140 -6.22 6.62 5.74
CA SER A 140 -7.29 7.56 6.07
C SER A 140 -6.84 8.81 6.82
N ARG A 141 -5.55 8.88 7.19
CA ARG A 141 -4.94 10.04 7.87
C ARG A 141 -5.09 11.33 7.10
N TYR A 142 -5.04 11.25 5.78
CA TYR A 142 -5.02 12.44 4.90
C TYR A 142 -6.30 12.58 4.07
N GLY A 143 -7.27 11.69 4.26
CA GLY A 143 -8.56 11.75 3.58
C GLY A 143 -9.02 10.43 2.96
N THR A 144 -9.82 10.55 1.91
CA THR A 144 -10.46 9.41 1.23
C THR A 144 -9.64 8.91 0.03
N PRO A 145 -9.92 7.69 -0.49
CA PRO A 145 -9.34 7.21 -1.74
C PRO A 145 -9.56 8.17 -2.92
N ALA A 146 -10.75 8.79 -3.01
CA ALA A 146 -11.07 9.77 -4.04
C ALA A 146 -10.16 11.00 -3.97
N GLN A 147 -9.84 11.47 -2.76
CA GLN A 147 -8.95 12.61 -2.56
C GLN A 147 -7.49 12.27 -2.89
N LEU A 148 -7.03 11.04 -2.64
CA LEU A 148 -5.71 10.62 -3.11
C LEU A 148 -5.65 10.57 -4.65
N ARG A 149 -6.70 10.06 -5.31
CA ARG A 149 -6.79 10.09 -6.78
C ARG A 149 -6.71 11.53 -7.32
N LEU A 150 -7.40 12.47 -6.68
CA LEU A 150 -7.31 13.89 -7.01
C LEU A 150 -5.88 14.44 -6.88
N LEU A 151 -5.16 14.08 -5.83
CA LEU A 151 -3.75 14.48 -5.66
C LEU A 151 -2.89 13.99 -6.82
N ILE A 152 -3.01 12.71 -7.19
CA ILE A 152 -2.23 12.13 -8.30
C ILE A 152 -2.60 12.78 -9.62
N ASP A 153 -3.89 12.93 -9.92
CA ASP A 153 -4.38 13.60 -11.14
C ASP A 153 -3.81 15.02 -11.28
N ARG A 154 -3.79 15.78 -10.19
CA ARG A 154 -3.22 17.13 -10.16
C ARG A 154 -1.69 17.15 -10.33
N LEU A 155 -0.96 16.16 -9.82
CA LEU A 155 0.48 16.00 -10.06
C LEU A 155 0.73 15.78 -11.56
N HIS A 156 -0.03 14.88 -12.17
CA HIS A 156 0.08 14.59 -13.60
C HIS A 156 -0.22 15.80 -14.48
N HIS A 157 -1.25 16.57 -14.15
CA HIS A 157 -1.53 17.85 -14.84
C HIS A 157 -0.42 18.88 -14.69
N ALA A 158 0.35 18.81 -13.61
CA ALA A 158 1.52 19.66 -13.41
C ALA A 158 2.81 19.12 -14.07
N GLY A 159 2.73 17.96 -14.76
CA GLY A 159 3.88 17.31 -15.38
C GLY A 159 4.82 16.60 -14.41
N ILE A 160 4.28 16.17 -13.25
CA ILE A 160 5.03 15.49 -12.17
C ILE A 160 4.51 14.07 -12.02
N GLY A 161 5.40 13.09 -12.14
CA GLY A 161 5.08 11.68 -11.88
C GLY A 161 5.00 11.36 -10.40
N ALA A 162 4.28 10.29 -10.06
CA ALA A 162 4.08 9.82 -8.72
C ALA A 162 4.60 8.38 -8.55
N ILE A 163 5.46 8.17 -7.55
CA ILE A 163 6.01 6.86 -7.19
C ILE A 163 5.50 6.52 -5.78
N MET A 164 5.10 5.29 -5.57
CA MET A 164 4.70 4.80 -4.26
C MET A 164 5.73 3.83 -3.70
N ASP A 165 6.09 4.02 -2.43
CA ASP A 165 6.87 3.04 -1.69
C ASP A 165 5.96 1.85 -1.32
N PHE A 166 6.28 0.69 -1.87
CA PHE A 166 5.51 -0.55 -1.74
C PHE A 166 6.26 -1.56 -0.87
N VAL A 167 5.56 -2.13 0.11
CA VAL A 167 6.15 -2.99 1.15
C VAL A 167 5.68 -4.45 1.00
N PRO A 168 6.22 -5.24 0.05
CA PRO A 168 5.81 -6.63 -0.14
C PRO A 168 6.57 -7.64 0.73
N VAL A 169 7.38 -7.17 1.68
CA VAL A 169 8.23 -7.99 2.54
C VAL A 169 7.49 -8.51 3.75
N HIS A 170 6.78 -7.61 4.45
CA HIS A 170 6.21 -7.88 5.76
C HIS A 170 4.93 -7.06 6.00
N PHE A 171 4.23 -7.35 7.10
CA PHE A 171 3.01 -6.67 7.49
C PHE A 171 2.89 -6.60 9.02
N ALA A 172 2.01 -5.71 9.51
CA ALA A 172 1.76 -5.51 10.94
C ALA A 172 1.16 -6.75 11.61
N VAL A 173 1.53 -6.97 12.88
CA VAL A 173 1.07 -8.13 13.68
C VAL A 173 -0.27 -7.89 14.39
N ASP A 174 -0.91 -6.76 14.14
CA ASP A 174 -2.19 -6.39 14.74
C ASP A 174 -3.25 -7.44 14.48
N SER A 175 -3.98 -7.83 15.52
CA SER A 175 -4.90 -8.98 15.51
C SER A 175 -6.09 -8.83 14.57
N TYR A 176 -6.40 -7.63 14.13
CA TYR A 176 -7.47 -7.37 13.17
C TYR A 176 -6.97 -7.38 11.69
N GLY A 177 -5.66 -7.42 11.48
CA GLY A 177 -5.02 -7.42 10.16
C GLY A 177 -4.82 -8.84 9.60
N LEU A 178 -3.72 -9.03 8.87
CA LEU A 178 -3.43 -10.29 8.17
C LEU A 178 -2.88 -11.40 9.08
N ALA A 179 -2.32 -11.04 10.24
CA ALA A 179 -1.65 -11.98 11.13
C ALA A 179 -2.61 -13.09 11.58
N ARG A 180 -2.23 -14.34 11.34
CA ARG A 180 -3.01 -15.55 11.70
C ARG A 180 -4.50 -15.42 11.34
N TYR A 181 -4.78 -14.96 10.15
CA TYR A 181 -6.10 -14.51 9.69
C TYR A 181 -7.23 -15.53 9.92
N ASP A 182 -6.95 -16.83 9.74
CA ASP A 182 -7.89 -17.93 9.99
C ASP A 182 -7.50 -18.79 11.21
N GLY A 183 -6.68 -18.23 12.12
CA GLY A 183 -6.08 -18.96 13.25
C GLY A 183 -4.77 -19.66 12.89
N THR A 184 -4.42 -19.73 11.61
CA THR A 184 -3.17 -20.33 11.11
C THR A 184 -2.28 -19.29 10.41
N PRO A 185 -0.98 -19.56 10.19
CA PRO A 185 -0.11 -18.71 9.39
C PRO A 185 -0.54 -18.74 7.91
N LEU A 186 -1.53 -17.93 7.54
CA LEU A 186 -2.08 -17.90 6.19
C LEU A 186 -1.22 -17.09 5.24
N TYR A 187 -0.79 -15.89 5.66
CA TYR A 187 0.03 -14.96 4.89
C TYR A 187 1.51 -15.05 5.25
N GLU A 188 1.82 -15.32 6.50
CA GLU A 188 3.17 -15.39 7.05
C GLU A 188 3.78 -16.79 6.99
N TYR A 189 5.10 -16.85 7.15
CA TYR A 189 5.79 -18.13 7.38
C TYR A 189 5.40 -18.71 8.75
N PRO A 190 5.22 -20.06 8.85
CA PRO A 190 4.76 -20.69 10.09
C PRO A 190 5.81 -20.75 11.20
N HIS A 191 7.06 -20.48 10.90
CA HIS A 191 8.18 -20.58 11.84
C HIS A 191 8.74 -19.19 12.16
N SER A 192 8.83 -18.82 13.43
CA SER A 192 9.33 -17.54 13.90
C SER A 192 10.72 -17.18 13.38
N ALA A 193 11.61 -18.16 13.24
CA ALA A 193 12.97 -17.94 12.72
C ALA A 193 13.04 -17.28 11.33
N VAL A 194 11.99 -17.39 10.53
CA VAL A 194 11.86 -16.79 9.19
C VAL A 194 10.60 -15.95 9.03
N GLY A 195 9.60 -16.19 9.89
CA GLY A 195 8.30 -15.51 9.87
C GLY A 195 8.29 -14.17 10.58
N GLU A 196 9.16 -13.96 11.56
CA GLU A 196 9.26 -12.71 12.31
C GLU A 196 10.39 -11.84 11.77
N SER A 197 10.12 -10.55 11.63
CA SER A 197 11.14 -9.57 11.27
C SER A 197 11.77 -8.95 12.52
N GLU A 198 12.93 -8.33 12.37
CA GLU A 198 13.58 -7.55 13.43
C GLU A 198 12.79 -6.31 13.85
N TRP A 199 11.81 -5.90 13.04
CA TRP A 199 10.93 -4.74 13.31
C TRP A 199 9.64 -5.11 14.03
N GLY A 200 9.49 -6.38 14.48
CA GLY A 200 8.28 -6.85 15.17
C GLY A 200 7.08 -7.03 14.25
N SER A 201 7.30 -7.23 12.96
CA SER A 201 6.28 -7.54 11.96
C SER A 201 6.41 -8.97 11.45
N TYR A 202 5.43 -9.48 10.71
CA TYR A 202 5.48 -10.80 10.10
C TYR A 202 5.89 -10.73 8.63
N ASN A 203 6.82 -11.61 8.22
CA ASN A 203 7.27 -11.72 6.84
C ASN A 203 6.26 -12.53 6.01
N PHE A 204 5.91 -12.02 4.82
CA PHE A 204 5.08 -12.74 3.87
C PHE A 204 5.72 -14.05 3.42
N ASN A 205 4.91 -15.10 3.38
CA ASN A 205 5.32 -16.40 2.86
C ASN A 205 5.19 -16.45 1.32
N HIS A 206 6.21 -15.99 0.63
CA HIS A 206 6.24 -15.95 -0.84
C HIS A 206 6.30 -17.33 -1.51
N SER A 207 6.42 -18.44 -0.76
CA SER A 207 6.28 -19.78 -1.33
C SER A 207 4.82 -20.09 -1.69
N ARG A 208 3.86 -19.38 -1.10
CA ARG A 208 2.41 -19.55 -1.36
C ARG A 208 1.98 -18.75 -2.59
N ARG A 209 1.31 -19.41 -3.51
CA ARG A 209 0.80 -18.74 -4.73
C ARG A 209 -0.24 -17.67 -4.42
N GLU A 210 -1.06 -17.89 -3.41
CA GLU A 210 -2.10 -16.97 -2.94
C GLU A 210 -1.49 -15.67 -2.41
N VAL A 211 -0.41 -15.76 -1.65
CA VAL A 211 0.34 -14.59 -1.15
C VAL A 211 0.96 -13.81 -2.31
N ARG A 212 1.59 -14.50 -3.25
CA ARG A 212 2.12 -13.86 -4.47
C ARG A 212 1.03 -13.16 -5.27
N CYS A 213 -0.13 -13.82 -5.42
CA CYS A 213 -1.29 -13.24 -6.12
C CYS A 213 -1.81 -12.00 -5.39
N PHE A 214 -1.95 -12.05 -4.07
CA PHE A 214 -2.36 -10.93 -3.23
C PHE A 214 -1.45 -9.71 -3.43
N LEU A 215 -0.13 -9.90 -3.31
CA LEU A 215 0.84 -8.82 -3.45
C LEU A 215 0.93 -8.28 -4.89
N GLN A 216 0.84 -9.17 -5.91
CA GLN A 216 0.78 -8.74 -7.30
C GLN A 216 -0.50 -7.92 -7.58
N SER A 217 -1.64 -8.35 -7.02
CA SER A 217 -2.89 -7.61 -7.17
C SER A 217 -2.84 -6.25 -6.50
N ALA A 218 -2.22 -6.16 -5.31
CA ALA A 218 -2.02 -4.88 -4.65
C ALA A 218 -1.12 -3.94 -5.47
N ALA A 219 0.00 -4.44 -6.02
CA ALA A 219 0.87 -3.66 -6.89
C ALA A 219 0.13 -3.15 -8.14
N ASN A 220 -0.64 -4.03 -8.80
CA ASN A 220 -1.45 -3.65 -9.96
C ASN A 220 -2.49 -2.58 -9.59
N TYR A 221 -3.18 -2.76 -8.45
CA TYR A 221 -4.19 -1.83 -7.97
C TYR A 221 -3.65 -0.41 -7.80
N TRP A 222 -2.49 -0.24 -7.19
CA TRP A 222 -1.87 1.08 -7.03
C TRP A 222 -1.51 1.72 -8.36
N LEU A 223 -1.03 0.94 -9.34
CA LEU A 223 -0.68 1.46 -10.67
C LEU A 223 -1.90 1.73 -11.54
N GLU A 224 -2.95 0.89 -11.46
CA GLU A 224 -4.12 0.97 -12.34
C GLU A 224 -5.22 1.87 -11.79
N GLU A 225 -5.50 1.77 -10.47
CA GLU A 225 -6.60 2.49 -9.84
C GLU A 225 -6.20 3.86 -9.28
N PHE A 226 -4.91 4.07 -9.00
CA PHE A 226 -4.39 5.35 -8.54
C PHE A 226 -3.43 6.01 -9.53
N HIS A 227 -3.19 5.41 -10.68
CA HIS A 227 -2.32 5.92 -11.74
C HIS A 227 -0.89 6.23 -11.29
N PHE A 228 -0.37 5.55 -10.25
CA PHE A 228 1.04 5.71 -9.91
C PHE A 228 1.93 5.29 -11.09
N ASP A 229 3.00 6.05 -11.34
CA ASP A 229 3.92 5.80 -12.46
C ASP A 229 4.95 4.72 -12.14
N GLY A 230 5.14 4.44 -10.87
CA GLY A 230 6.09 3.43 -10.43
C GLY A 230 5.94 3.04 -8.98
N LEU A 231 6.65 1.97 -8.64
CA LEU A 231 6.76 1.47 -7.27
C LEU A 231 8.24 1.45 -6.85
N ARG A 232 8.53 2.01 -5.69
CA ARG A 232 9.80 1.74 -4.99
C ARG A 232 9.59 0.53 -4.10
N MET A 233 10.48 -0.42 -4.18
CA MET A 233 10.38 -1.67 -3.42
C MET A 233 11.17 -1.56 -2.13
N ASP A 234 10.46 -1.64 -1.00
CA ASP A 234 11.11 -1.63 0.31
C ASP A 234 11.88 -2.92 0.61
N ALA A 235 12.94 -2.79 1.41
CA ALA A 235 13.71 -3.87 2.03
C ALA A 235 14.09 -5.02 1.07
N VAL A 236 14.55 -4.70 -0.15
CA VAL A 236 14.85 -5.68 -1.22
C VAL A 236 15.85 -6.76 -0.78
N SER A 237 16.82 -6.43 0.07
CA SER A 237 17.75 -7.41 0.62
C SER A 237 17.03 -8.54 1.38
N ARG A 238 15.93 -8.20 2.08
CA ARG A 238 15.08 -9.16 2.78
C ARG A 238 14.23 -10.02 1.86
N LEU A 239 13.94 -9.51 0.67
CA LEU A 239 13.28 -10.26 -0.38
C LEU A 239 14.22 -11.24 -1.08
N ILE A 240 15.51 -10.86 -1.23
CA ILE A 240 16.50 -11.68 -1.93
C ILE A 240 17.10 -12.74 -1.00
N TYR A 241 17.47 -12.34 0.22
CA TYR A 241 18.17 -13.21 1.16
C TYR A 241 17.32 -13.53 2.38
N TRP A 242 17.45 -14.75 2.92
CA TRP A 242 16.78 -15.11 4.17
C TRP A 242 17.16 -14.13 5.29
N GLN A 243 16.17 -13.46 5.86
CA GLN A 243 16.33 -12.42 6.90
C GLN A 243 17.26 -11.26 6.48
N GLY A 244 17.40 -11.01 5.18
CA GLY A 244 18.27 -9.96 4.65
C GLY A 244 19.77 -10.22 4.74
N ASP A 245 20.18 -11.42 5.17
CA ASP A 245 21.57 -11.81 5.37
C ASP A 245 22.03 -12.72 4.23
N GLU A 246 22.96 -12.23 3.40
CA GLU A 246 23.55 -12.98 2.29
C GLU A 246 24.14 -14.35 2.74
N LYS A 247 24.67 -14.42 3.97
CA LYS A 247 25.23 -15.65 4.52
C LYS A 247 24.18 -16.74 4.76
N ARG A 248 22.90 -16.35 4.85
CA ARG A 248 21.79 -17.31 4.99
C ARG A 248 21.30 -17.84 3.65
N GLY A 249 21.86 -17.35 2.53
CA GLY A 249 21.53 -17.77 1.19
C GLY A 249 20.29 -17.07 0.61
N ILE A 250 20.03 -17.36 -0.66
CA ILE A 250 18.96 -16.75 -1.45
C ILE A 250 17.61 -17.39 -1.11
N ASN A 251 16.59 -16.59 -0.90
CA ASN A 251 15.20 -17.01 -0.89
C ASN A 251 14.68 -17.10 -2.34
N GLY A 252 14.79 -18.29 -2.94
CA GLY A 252 14.42 -18.53 -4.34
C GLY A 252 12.95 -18.19 -4.64
N ASP A 253 12.03 -18.51 -3.73
CA ASP A 253 10.61 -18.25 -3.89
C ASP A 253 10.32 -16.76 -3.99
N THR A 254 10.95 -15.95 -3.17
CA THR A 254 10.77 -14.49 -3.19
C THR A 254 11.42 -13.88 -4.42
N LEU A 255 12.60 -14.36 -4.82
CA LEU A 255 13.25 -13.89 -6.05
C LEU A 255 12.40 -14.18 -7.30
N ASP A 256 11.77 -15.36 -7.35
CA ASP A 256 10.84 -15.73 -8.44
C ASP A 256 9.58 -14.87 -8.40
N PHE A 257 9.07 -14.54 -7.21
CA PHE A 257 7.98 -13.58 -7.06
C PHE A 257 8.35 -12.21 -7.63
N LEU A 258 9.50 -11.64 -7.25
CA LEU A 258 9.96 -10.33 -7.74
C LEU A 258 10.08 -10.29 -9.28
N LYS A 259 10.70 -11.33 -9.86
CA LYS A 259 10.81 -11.46 -11.31
C LYS A 259 9.45 -11.59 -11.99
N GLY A 260 8.54 -12.36 -11.37
CA GLY A 260 7.16 -12.53 -11.83
C GLY A 260 6.38 -11.22 -11.81
N MET A 261 6.46 -10.50 -10.70
CA MET A 261 5.80 -9.22 -10.50
C MET A 261 6.29 -8.18 -11.53
N ASN A 262 7.60 -8.01 -11.69
CA ASN A 262 8.15 -7.09 -12.68
C ASN A 262 7.70 -7.42 -14.11
N ARG A 263 7.64 -8.70 -14.48
CA ARG A 263 7.11 -9.10 -15.79
C ARG A 263 5.62 -8.78 -15.94
N GLY A 264 4.84 -9.04 -14.91
CA GLY A 264 3.41 -8.74 -14.89
C GLY A 264 3.11 -7.25 -15.01
N LEU A 265 3.85 -6.40 -14.29
CA LEU A 265 3.70 -4.95 -14.35
C LEU A 265 4.12 -4.36 -15.70
N LYS A 266 5.19 -4.87 -16.32
CA LYS A 266 5.65 -4.41 -17.64
C LYS A 266 4.76 -4.84 -18.80
N ALA A 267 3.93 -5.84 -18.63
CA ALA A 267 3.03 -6.35 -19.66
C ALA A 267 1.74 -5.54 -19.78
N ARG A 268 1.50 -4.60 -18.89
CA ARG A 268 0.33 -3.71 -18.81
C ARG A 268 0.69 -2.28 -19.15
#